data_57c7899339787bca982ca31f528352af
#
_entry.id   57c7899339787bca982ca31f528352af
#
_cell.length_a   1.000
_cell.length_b   1.000
_cell.length_c   1.000
_cell.angle_alpha   90.00
_cell.angle_beta   90.00
_cell.angle_gamma   90.00
#
_symmetry.space_group_name_H-M   'P 1'
#
loop_
_entity.id
_entity.type
_entity.pdbx_description
1 polymer ?
#
loop_
_entity_poly.entity_id
_entity_poly.type
_entity_poly.pdbx_seq_one_letter_code
_entity_poly.pdbx_strand_id
1 'polypeptide(L)'
;MPSDGGEGDKRHAPATLRNRDAIAAVLGDWLPASGTVLEVASGSGEHAVHFAAAFPKLDWQPSDPDPSALASIAAWSAEAGLPNIAAPLHLDASAPDWPLGHADALLCINMVHISPWAATLGLFAGAARLLGPGAPLILYGPYLEADVATADSNLAFDESLRSRNPDWGLRSVKAVIDAVAPHGFRFAERRTMPANNLMLLFMAV
;
A
#
# COMPACT_ATOMS: atom_id res chain seq x y z
N MET A 1 7.19 26.24 -19.39
CA MET A 1 5.74 26.34 -19.21
C MET A 1 5.37 25.23 -18.25
N PRO A 2 4.91 25.48 -17.01
CA PRO A 2 4.35 24.42 -16.19
C PRO A 2 3.05 23.95 -16.86
N SER A 3 2.94 22.67 -17.13
CA SER A 3 1.70 22.04 -17.58
C SER A 3 0.68 22.19 -16.47
N ASP A 4 -0.42 22.83 -16.79
CA ASP A 4 -1.62 22.97 -15.98
C ASP A 4 -2.18 21.56 -15.72
N GLY A 5 -1.80 20.94 -14.60
CA GLY A 5 -2.38 19.68 -14.12
C GLY A 5 -3.80 19.97 -13.65
N GLY A 6 -4.75 19.91 -14.59
CA GLY A 6 -6.12 20.29 -14.35
C GLY A 6 -6.87 19.29 -13.48
N GLU A 7 -8.00 19.74 -12.92
CA GLU A 7 -9.01 18.94 -12.18
C GLU A 7 -9.43 17.62 -12.89
N GLY A 8 -9.13 17.50 -14.21
CA GLY A 8 -9.41 16.31 -15.02
C GLY A 8 -8.53 15.08 -14.76
N ASP A 9 -7.37 15.24 -14.11
CA ASP A 9 -6.43 14.13 -13.88
C ASP A 9 -6.65 13.41 -12.56
N LYS A 10 -7.41 14.00 -11.63
CA LYS A 10 -7.68 13.40 -10.31
C LYS A 10 -8.65 12.24 -10.40
N ARG A 11 -8.21 11.08 -9.94
CA ARG A 11 -9.06 9.91 -9.74
C ARG A 11 -9.59 9.92 -8.31
N HIS A 12 -10.80 9.41 -8.13
CA HIS A 12 -11.43 9.27 -6.82
C HIS A 12 -11.67 7.81 -6.50
N ALA A 13 -11.27 7.40 -5.31
CA ALA A 13 -11.51 6.06 -4.78
C ALA A 13 -12.46 6.15 -3.57
N PRO A 14 -13.79 5.88 -3.73
CA PRO A 14 -14.76 6.04 -2.64
C PRO A 14 -14.43 5.24 -1.37
N ALA A 15 -13.62 4.17 -1.49
CA ALA A 15 -13.15 3.40 -0.35
C ALA A 15 -12.18 4.20 0.53
N THR A 16 -11.36 5.09 -0.06
CA THR A 16 -10.36 5.88 0.66
C THR A 16 -10.99 6.73 1.75
N LEU A 17 -12.07 7.44 1.45
CA LEU A 17 -12.76 8.27 2.46
C LEU A 17 -13.28 7.48 3.66
N ARG A 18 -13.58 6.20 3.48
CA ARG A 18 -14.13 5.34 4.53
C ARG A 18 -13.08 4.70 5.42
N ASN A 19 -11.84 4.53 4.92
CA ASN A 19 -10.83 3.75 5.62
C ASN A 19 -9.57 4.55 6.02
N ARG A 20 -9.30 5.69 5.39
CA ARG A 20 -8.06 6.46 5.57
C ARG A 20 -7.79 6.84 7.03
N ASP A 21 -8.81 7.29 7.77
CA ASP A 21 -8.64 7.72 9.16
C ASP A 21 -8.34 6.53 10.08
N ALA A 22 -9.03 5.40 9.86
CA ALA A 22 -8.77 4.17 10.60
C ALA A 22 -7.37 3.59 10.29
N ILE A 23 -6.93 3.66 9.02
CA ILE A 23 -5.56 3.26 8.63
C ILE A 23 -4.55 4.20 9.27
N ALA A 24 -4.75 5.53 9.22
CA ALA A 24 -3.86 6.52 9.81
C ALA A 24 -3.67 6.29 11.32
N ALA A 25 -4.74 5.94 12.04
CA ALA A 25 -4.67 5.64 13.47
C ALA A 25 -3.71 4.47 13.77
N VAL A 26 -3.77 3.38 12.97
CA VAL A 26 -2.86 2.24 13.12
C VAL A 26 -1.43 2.58 12.67
N LEU A 27 -1.29 3.34 11.59
CA LEU A 27 0.02 3.80 11.11
C LEU A 27 0.74 4.64 12.17
N GLY A 28 0.02 5.42 12.98
CA GLY A 28 0.57 6.19 14.08
C GLY A 28 1.29 5.36 15.14
N ASP A 29 0.88 4.08 15.30
CA ASP A 29 1.53 3.15 16.23
C ASP A 29 2.72 2.38 15.59
N TRP A 30 2.72 2.23 14.26
CA TRP A 30 3.61 1.32 13.56
C TRP A 30 4.72 1.99 12.75
N LEU A 31 4.49 3.25 12.32
CA LEU A 31 5.49 4.00 11.56
C LEU A 31 6.62 4.54 12.45
N PRO A 32 7.82 4.70 11.91
CA PRO A 32 8.91 5.37 12.62
C PRO A 32 8.57 6.86 12.86
N ALA A 33 9.28 7.48 13.79
CA ALA A 33 9.07 8.89 14.15
C ALA A 33 9.47 9.87 13.04
N SER A 34 10.35 9.46 12.12
CA SER A 34 10.83 10.22 10.96
C SER A 34 11.43 9.26 9.94
N GLY A 35 11.67 9.73 8.73
CA GLY A 35 12.25 8.96 7.64
C GLY A 35 11.31 8.88 6.44
N THR A 36 11.63 8.03 5.48
CA THR A 36 10.89 7.87 4.23
C THR A 36 9.93 6.68 4.27
N VAL A 37 8.66 6.92 4.00
CA VAL A 37 7.64 5.89 3.79
C VAL A 37 7.40 5.71 2.30
N LEU A 38 7.74 4.54 1.75
CA LEU A 38 7.36 4.16 0.40
C LEU A 38 5.93 3.58 0.41
N GLU A 39 5.02 4.22 -0.31
CA GLU A 39 3.69 3.67 -0.58
C GLU A 39 3.66 3.03 -1.97
N VAL A 40 3.50 1.71 -2.02
CA VAL A 40 3.45 0.93 -3.27
C VAL A 40 2.01 0.77 -3.73
N ALA A 41 1.76 1.04 -5.01
CA ALA A 41 0.44 1.05 -5.65
C ALA A 41 -0.51 2.06 -4.98
N SER A 42 -0.13 3.34 -4.98
CA SER A 42 -0.88 4.45 -4.36
C SER A 42 -2.20 4.79 -5.06
N GLY A 43 -2.45 4.25 -6.24
CA GLY A 43 -3.72 4.33 -6.97
C GLY A 43 -4.16 5.76 -7.27
N SER A 44 -5.24 6.24 -6.61
CA SER A 44 -5.74 7.62 -6.82
C SER A 44 -4.82 8.70 -6.26
N GLY A 45 -4.01 8.39 -5.23
CA GLY A 45 -3.18 9.36 -4.50
C GLY A 45 -3.85 9.96 -3.26
N GLU A 46 -5.15 9.72 -3.06
CA GLU A 46 -5.89 10.27 -1.92
C GLU A 46 -5.36 9.78 -0.57
N HIS A 47 -4.92 8.52 -0.46
CA HIS A 47 -4.27 7.98 0.74
C HIS A 47 -2.92 8.68 0.98
N ALA A 48 -2.08 8.77 -0.03
CA ALA A 48 -0.75 9.36 0.07
C ALA A 48 -0.80 10.79 0.62
N VAL A 49 -1.69 11.63 0.07
CA VAL A 49 -1.89 13.02 0.54
C VAL A 49 -2.42 13.05 1.98
N HIS A 50 -3.41 12.19 2.29
CA HIS A 50 -3.97 12.13 3.64
C HIS A 50 -2.93 11.73 4.69
N PHE A 51 -2.10 10.73 4.39
CA PHE A 51 -1.07 10.28 5.34
C PHE A 51 0.12 11.25 5.42
N ALA A 52 0.54 11.85 4.31
CA ALA A 52 1.56 12.89 4.35
C ALA A 52 1.13 14.08 5.25
N ALA A 53 -0.15 14.48 5.19
CA ALA A 53 -0.70 15.51 6.09
C ALA A 53 -0.76 15.05 7.56
N ALA A 54 -1.12 13.78 7.80
CA ALA A 54 -1.21 13.21 9.15
C ALA A 54 0.16 13.01 9.81
N PHE A 55 1.21 12.76 9.01
CA PHE A 55 2.56 12.44 9.48
C PHE A 55 3.61 13.44 8.96
N PRO A 56 3.60 14.70 9.40
CA PRO A 56 4.44 15.77 8.82
C PRO A 56 5.94 15.62 9.04
N LYS A 57 6.38 14.64 9.84
CA LYS A 57 7.80 14.31 10.07
C LYS A 57 8.32 13.17 9.18
N LEU A 58 7.44 12.54 8.40
CA LEU A 58 7.77 11.48 7.47
C LEU A 58 7.73 12.02 6.04
N ASP A 59 8.74 11.67 5.26
CA ASP A 59 8.76 11.94 3.82
C ASP A 59 7.94 10.85 3.12
N TRP A 60 6.85 11.23 2.47
CA TRP A 60 5.95 10.29 1.81
C TRP A 60 6.34 10.13 0.34
N GLN A 61 6.72 8.92 -0.04
CA GLN A 61 7.05 8.57 -1.42
C GLN A 61 5.96 7.69 -2.03
N PRO A 62 5.00 8.26 -2.76
CA PRO A 62 4.00 7.46 -3.48
C PRO A 62 4.58 6.82 -4.73
N SER A 63 4.00 5.70 -5.15
CA SER A 63 4.39 5.02 -6.38
C SER A 63 3.24 4.20 -6.99
N ASP A 64 3.26 4.05 -8.31
CA ASP A 64 2.28 3.22 -9.04
C ASP A 64 2.86 2.81 -10.41
N PRO A 65 2.51 1.66 -10.99
CA PRO A 65 2.90 1.29 -12.35
C PRO A 65 2.04 1.94 -13.44
N ASP A 66 0.83 2.43 -13.11
CA ASP A 66 -0.10 3.02 -14.07
C ASP A 66 0.19 4.52 -14.26
N PRO A 67 0.55 4.97 -15.48
CA PRO A 67 0.78 6.38 -15.76
C PRO A 67 -0.41 7.29 -15.42
N SER A 68 -1.64 6.79 -15.52
CA SER A 68 -2.83 7.57 -15.15
C SER A 68 -3.00 7.70 -13.63
N ALA A 69 -2.54 6.71 -12.86
CA ALA A 69 -2.45 6.81 -11.41
C ALA A 69 -1.36 7.82 -11.01
N LEU A 70 -0.19 7.80 -11.67
CA LEU A 70 0.88 8.78 -11.42
C LEU A 70 0.41 10.22 -11.68
N ALA A 71 -0.33 10.46 -12.76
CA ALA A 71 -0.92 11.76 -13.04
C ALA A 71 -1.90 12.19 -11.93
N SER A 72 -2.75 11.27 -11.48
CA SER A 72 -3.69 11.53 -10.38
C SER A 72 -2.97 11.83 -9.06
N ILE A 73 -1.97 11.05 -8.69
CA ILE A 73 -1.16 11.28 -7.48
C ILE A 73 -0.51 12.66 -7.54
N ALA A 74 0.09 13.02 -8.69
CA ALA A 74 0.72 14.33 -8.89
C ALA A 74 -0.29 15.49 -8.75
N ALA A 75 -1.49 15.35 -9.31
CA ALA A 75 -2.55 16.35 -9.20
C ALA A 75 -3.04 16.54 -7.75
N TRP A 76 -3.27 15.44 -7.02
CA TRP A 76 -3.62 15.48 -5.60
C TRP A 76 -2.51 16.11 -4.74
N SER A 77 -1.25 15.74 -4.99
CA SER A 77 -0.09 16.28 -4.27
C SER A 77 0.09 17.78 -4.52
N ALA A 78 -0.07 18.22 -5.76
CA ALA A 78 0.03 19.64 -6.14
C ALA A 78 -1.06 20.48 -5.45
N GLU A 79 -2.30 19.99 -5.40
CA GLU A 79 -3.39 20.69 -4.71
C GLU A 79 -3.18 20.77 -3.21
N ALA A 80 -2.69 19.67 -2.60
CA ALA A 80 -2.44 19.63 -1.16
C ALA A 80 -1.28 20.56 -0.73
N GLY A 81 -0.30 20.79 -1.60
CA GLY A 81 0.84 21.69 -1.34
C GLY A 81 1.69 21.28 -0.13
N LEU A 82 1.71 19.99 0.22
CA LEU A 82 2.44 19.48 1.38
C LEU A 82 3.93 19.38 1.06
N PRO A 83 4.83 19.84 1.95
CA PRO A 83 6.27 19.85 1.70
C PRO A 83 6.92 18.44 1.80
N ASN A 84 6.23 17.49 2.42
CA ASN A 84 6.72 16.16 2.74
C ASN A 84 6.12 15.03 1.87
N ILE A 85 5.53 15.36 0.72
CA ILE A 85 5.13 14.38 -0.29
C ILE A 85 5.97 14.56 -1.55
N ALA A 86 6.66 13.52 -1.95
CA ALA A 86 7.51 13.53 -3.13
C ALA A 86 6.71 13.31 -4.42
N ALA A 87 7.30 13.65 -5.56
CA ALA A 87 6.75 13.29 -6.86
C ALA A 87 6.59 11.75 -6.95
N PRO A 88 5.49 11.24 -7.54
CA PRO A 88 5.24 9.82 -7.60
C PRO A 88 6.26 9.09 -8.47
N LEU A 89 6.69 7.90 -8.04
CA LEU A 89 7.59 7.04 -8.79
C LEU A 89 6.81 6.05 -9.66
N HIS A 90 7.25 5.87 -10.90
CA HIS A 90 6.81 4.73 -11.69
C HIS A 90 7.46 3.47 -11.12
N LEU A 91 6.67 2.61 -10.49
CA LEU A 91 7.13 1.40 -9.83
C LEU A 91 6.15 0.26 -10.06
N ASP A 92 6.61 -0.77 -10.77
CA ASP A 92 5.94 -2.06 -10.83
C ASP A 92 6.49 -2.97 -9.73
N ALA A 93 5.62 -3.40 -8.82
CA ALA A 93 6.02 -4.26 -7.71
C ALA A 93 6.66 -5.58 -8.17
N SER A 94 6.30 -6.09 -9.36
CA SER A 94 6.87 -7.32 -9.93
C SER A 94 8.24 -7.12 -10.60
N ALA A 95 8.65 -5.87 -10.84
CA ALA A 95 9.93 -5.59 -11.47
C ALA A 95 11.11 -5.85 -10.51
N PRO A 96 12.24 -6.35 -11.02
CA PRO A 96 13.41 -6.63 -10.19
C PRO A 96 14.08 -5.36 -9.66
N ASP A 97 13.98 -4.26 -10.40
CA ASP A 97 14.65 -3.00 -10.05
C ASP A 97 13.62 -1.92 -9.73
N TRP A 98 13.75 -1.34 -8.55
CA TRP A 98 12.92 -0.22 -8.11
C TRP A 98 13.74 1.07 -8.09
N PRO A 99 13.17 2.22 -8.49
CA PRO A 99 13.90 3.48 -8.61
C PRO A 99 14.09 4.18 -7.24
N LEU A 100 14.36 3.42 -6.20
CA LEU A 100 14.59 3.88 -4.84
C LEU A 100 15.63 2.97 -4.17
N GLY A 101 16.59 3.55 -3.45
CA GLY A 101 17.68 2.79 -2.81
C GLY A 101 17.44 2.47 -1.33
N HIS A 102 16.51 3.17 -0.67
CA HIS A 102 16.23 3.01 0.77
C HIS A 102 14.83 3.51 1.11
N ALA A 103 14.21 2.90 2.11
CA ALA A 103 13.03 3.39 2.80
C ALA A 103 13.06 2.96 4.28
N ASP A 104 12.46 3.77 5.16
CA ASP A 104 12.36 3.48 6.59
C ASP A 104 11.08 2.71 6.94
N ALA A 105 10.10 2.74 6.04
CA ALA A 105 8.87 1.95 6.11
C ALA A 105 8.31 1.71 4.71
N LEU A 106 7.54 0.64 4.55
CA LEU A 106 6.79 0.37 3.32
C LEU A 106 5.33 0.10 3.63
N LEU A 107 4.44 0.78 2.91
CA LEU A 107 2.99 0.60 2.98
C LEU A 107 2.45 0.12 1.63
N CYS A 108 1.55 -0.86 1.66
CA CYS A 108 0.83 -1.33 0.48
C CYS A 108 -0.65 -1.58 0.82
N ILE A 109 -1.53 -0.86 0.12
CA ILE A 109 -2.98 -0.89 0.36
C ILE A 109 -3.69 -1.59 -0.81
N ASN A 110 -4.37 -2.70 -0.54
CA ASN A 110 -5.20 -3.48 -1.45
C ASN A 110 -4.49 -4.15 -2.66
N MET A 111 -3.27 -3.75 -3.04
CA MET A 111 -2.59 -4.30 -4.23
C MET A 111 -2.50 -5.83 -4.20
N VAL A 112 -2.24 -6.43 -3.04
CA VAL A 112 -2.10 -7.89 -2.86
C VAL A 112 -3.29 -8.68 -3.42
N HIS A 113 -4.47 -8.07 -3.44
CA HIS A 113 -5.72 -8.69 -3.91
C HIS A 113 -6.06 -8.32 -5.35
N ILE A 114 -5.61 -7.12 -5.80
CA ILE A 114 -5.94 -6.52 -7.09
C ILE A 114 -4.74 -6.61 -8.05
N SER A 115 -3.93 -7.64 -7.87
CA SER A 115 -2.78 -7.94 -8.71
C SER A 115 -2.52 -9.45 -8.79
N PRO A 116 -1.80 -9.94 -9.81
CA PRO A 116 -1.26 -11.30 -9.82
C PRO A 116 -0.36 -11.53 -8.61
N TRP A 117 -0.31 -12.76 -8.12
CA TRP A 117 0.52 -13.15 -6.96
C TRP A 117 2.01 -12.81 -7.14
N ALA A 118 2.51 -12.81 -8.37
CA ALA A 118 3.87 -12.40 -8.69
C ALA A 118 4.20 -10.97 -8.22
N ALA A 119 3.23 -10.04 -8.28
CA ALA A 119 3.42 -8.68 -7.77
C ALA A 119 3.60 -8.66 -6.24
N THR A 120 2.90 -9.54 -5.51
CA THR A 120 3.09 -9.69 -4.06
C THR A 120 4.49 -10.25 -3.72
N LEU A 121 4.96 -11.26 -4.47
CA LEU A 121 6.31 -11.79 -4.29
C LEU A 121 7.37 -10.75 -4.63
N GLY A 122 7.17 -9.99 -5.70
CA GLY A 122 8.03 -8.86 -6.07
C GLY A 122 8.04 -7.75 -5.02
N LEU A 123 6.87 -7.44 -4.42
CA LEU A 123 6.77 -6.51 -3.30
C LEU A 123 7.69 -6.93 -2.14
N PHE A 124 7.69 -8.21 -1.76
CA PHE A 124 8.52 -8.70 -0.66
C PHE A 124 10.01 -8.67 -1.00
N ALA A 125 10.36 -9.06 -2.22
CA ALA A 125 11.73 -8.96 -2.70
C ALA A 125 12.24 -7.51 -2.78
N GLY A 126 11.38 -6.57 -3.23
CA GLY A 126 11.67 -5.14 -3.26
C GLY A 126 11.84 -4.57 -1.85
N ALA A 127 10.90 -4.88 -0.95
CA ALA A 127 10.96 -4.46 0.44
C ALA A 127 12.26 -4.93 1.13
N ALA A 128 12.68 -6.17 0.90
CA ALA A 128 13.91 -6.72 1.47
C ALA A 128 15.19 -5.99 1.01
N ARG A 129 15.16 -5.34 -0.15
CA ARG A 129 16.30 -4.54 -0.63
C ARG A 129 16.34 -3.12 -0.04
N LEU A 130 15.17 -2.59 0.34
CA LEU A 130 15.01 -1.19 0.76
C LEU A 130 14.99 -1.03 2.28
N LEU A 131 14.38 -1.99 2.98
CA LEU A 131 14.11 -1.87 4.41
C LEU A 131 15.28 -2.45 5.22
N GLY A 132 15.84 -1.62 6.09
CA GLY A 132 16.84 -2.07 7.06
C GLY A 132 16.22 -2.87 8.22
N PRO A 133 17.05 -3.55 9.04
CA PRO A 133 16.58 -4.31 10.20
C PRO A 133 15.69 -3.47 11.12
N GLY A 134 14.56 -4.03 11.54
CA GLY A 134 13.56 -3.35 12.36
C GLY A 134 12.61 -2.42 11.62
N ALA A 135 12.77 -2.23 10.31
CA ALA A 135 11.84 -1.41 9.53
C ALA A 135 10.51 -2.15 9.25
N PRO A 136 9.36 -1.46 9.30
CA PRO A 136 8.05 -2.07 9.08
C PRO A 136 7.71 -2.19 7.60
N LEU A 137 7.18 -3.35 7.23
CA LEU A 137 6.40 -3.60 6.02
C LEU A 137 4.95 -3.76 6.45
N ILE A 138 4.07 -2.89 5.95
CA ILE A 138 2.67 -2.79 6.36
C ILE A 138 1.76 -3.07 5.17
N LEU A 139 0.85 -4.01 5.34
CA LEU A 139 -0.14 -4.37 4.33
C LEU A 139 -1.56 -4.09 4.86
N TYR A 140 -2.45 -3.59 4.00
CA TYR A 140 -3.87 -3.42 4.30
C TYR A 140 -4.74 -4.06 3.22
N GLY A 141 -5.81 -4.70 3.63
CA GLY A 141 -6.83 -5.24 2.73
C GLY A 141 -7.70 -6.32 3.36
N PRO A 142 -8.62 -6.93 2.60
CA PRO A 142 -9.45 -8.04 3.03
C PRO A 142 -8.69 -9.37 2.88
N TYR A 143 -8.34 -10.01 3.97
CA TYR A 143 -7.62 -11.29 3.96
C TYR A 143 -8.53 -12.43 4.42
N LEU A 144 -8.19 -13.66 3.98
CA LEU A 144 -8.79 -14.89 4.50
C LEU A 144 -8.04 -15.37 5.75
N GLU A 145 -8.77 -15.79 6.77
CA GLU A 145 -8.22 -16.39 7.99
C GLU A 145 -8.81 -17.80 8.16
N ALA A 146 -7.98 -18.79 8.53
CA ALA A 146 -8.36 -20.20 8.55
C ALA A 146 -9.53 -20.50 9.51
N ASP A 147 -9.54 -19.85 10.68
CA ASP A 147 -10.48 -20.13 11.76
C ASP A 147 -11.58 -19.04 11.89
N VAL A 148 -11.69 -18.16 10.90
CA VAL A 148 -12.66 -17.07 10.87
C VAL A 148 -13.52 -17.19 9.61
N ALA A 149 -14.84 -17.24 9.79
CA ALA A 149 -15.76 -17.22 8.66
C ALA A 149 -15.57 -15.93 7.84
N THR A 150 -15.33 -16.09 6.54
CA THR A 150 -15.20 -14.94 5.64
C THR A 150 -16.53 -14.24 5.49
N ALA A 151 -16.57 -12.94 5.71
CA ALA A 151 -17.79 -12.15 5.55
C ALA A 151 -18.32 -12.20 4.11
N ASP A 152 -19.65 -12.22 3.93
CA ASP A 152 -20.29 -12.29 2.62
C ASP A 152 -19.83 -11.17 1.68
N SER A 153 -19.60 -9.97 2.21
CA SER A 153 -19.05 -8.85 1.44
C SER A 153 -17.66 -9.13 0.87
N ASN A 154 -16.82 -9.87 1.60
CA ASN A 154 -15.50 -10.26 1.15
C ASN A 154 -15.56 -11.41 0.13
N LEU A 155 -16.49 -12.33 0.29
CA LEU A 155 -16.75 -13.38 -0.72
C LEU A 155 -17.22 -12.77 -2.04
N ALA A 156 -18.18 -11.85 -2.00
CA ALA A 156 -18.64 -11.14 -3.19
C ALA A 156 -17.53 -10.30 -3.84
N PHE A 157 -16.66 -9.71 -3.03
CA PHE A 157 -15.50 -8.97 -3.53
C PHE A 157 -14.49 -9.90 -4.22
N ASP A 158 -14.18 -11.06 -3.64
CA ASP A 158 -13.29 -12.07 -4.25
C ASP A 158 -13.84 -12.54 -5.59
N GLU A 159 -15.14 -12.84 -5.68
CA GLU A 159 -15.80 -13.23 -6.93
C GLU A 159 -15.70 -12.11 -7.98
N SER A 160 -15.97 -10.86 -7.59
CA SER A 160 -15.80 -9.69 -8.45
C SER A 160 -14.36 -9.49 -8.94
N LEU A 161 -13.36 -9.76 -8.10
CA LEU A 161 -11.96 -9.67 -8.49
C LEU A 161 -11.62 -10.74 -9.53
N ARG A 162 -11.97 -12.00 -9.26
CA ARG A 162 -11.70 -13.15 -10.14
C ARG A 162 -12.42 -13.06 -11.48
N SER A 163 -13.61 -12.46 -11.51
CA SER A 163 -14.34 -12.23 -12.77
C SER A 163 -13.67 -11.20 -13.68
N ARG A 164 -12.93 -10.25 -13.10
CA ARG A 164 -12.16 -9.24 -13.84
C ARG A 164 -10.80 -9.77 -14.30
N ASN A 165 -10.15 -10.54 -13.44
CA ASN A 165 -8.88 -11.18 -13.73
C ASN A 165 -8.75 -12.45 -12.86
N PRO A 166 -8.58 -13.66 -13.45
CA PRO A 166 -8.48 -14.91 -12.69
C PRO A 166 -7.26 -14.99 -11.75
N ASP A 167 -6.23 -14.19 -11.99
CA ASP A 167 -5.04 -14.13 -11.14
C ASP A 167 -5.24 -13.26 -9.90
N TRP A 168 -6.32 -12.48 -9.84
CA TRP A 168 -6.68 -11.65 -8.69
C TRP A 168 -7.52 -12.44 -7.68
N GLY A 169 -7.67 -11.90 -6.47
CA GLY A 169 -8.52 -12.46 -5.43
C GLY A 169 -7.90 -12.34 -4.05
N LEU A 170 -8.71 -12.65 -3.04
CA LEU A 170 -8.32 -12.63 -1.65
C LEU A 170 -7.22 -13.65 -1.38
N ARG A 171 -6.26 -13.25 -0.55
CA ARG A 171 -5.16 -14.10 -0.10
C ARG A 171 -5.35 -14.43 1.37
N SER A 172 -4.90 -15.62 1.79
CA SER A 172 -4.91 -15.94 3.21
C SER A 172 -3.76 -15.25 3.93
N VAL A 173 -3.99 -14.86 5.19
CA VAL A 173 -2.95 -14.32 6.07
C VAL A 173 -1.77 -15.28 6.13
N LYS A 174 -2.05 -16.60 6.25
CA LYS A 174 -1.00 -17.63 6.28
C LYS A 174 -0.15 -17.63 5.01
N ALA A 175 -0.75 -17.56 3.82
CA ALA A 175 -0.01 -17.55 2.56
C ALA A 175 0.90 -16.31 2.45
N VAL A 176 0.45 -15.16 2.95
CA VAL A 176 1.26 -13.93 2.99
C VAL A 176 2.43 -14.08 3.96
N ILE A 177 2.21 -14.62 5.17
CA ILE A 177 3.26 -14.89 6.16
C ILE A 177 4.31 -15.86 5.60
N ASP A 178 3.87 -16.98 5.01
CA ASP A 178 4.76 -17.99 4.45
C ASP A 178 5.61 -17.41 3.28
N ALA A 179 5.01 -16.53 2.48
CA ALA A 179 5.68 -15.93 1.33
C ALA A 179 6.68 -14.82 1.71
N VAL A 180 6.43 -14.05 2.77
CA VAL A 180 7.31 -12.95 3.16
C VAL A 180 8.51 -13.43 4.00
N ALA A 181 8.39 -14.53 4.73
CA ALA A 181 9.41 -15.05 5.63
C ALA A 181 10.78 -15.32 4.94
N PRO A 182 10.84 -15.93 3.73
CA PRO A 182 12.11 -16.13 3.02
C PRO A 182 12.83 -14.83 2.63
N HIS A 183 12.11 -13.70 2.64
CA HIS A 183 12.67 -12.37 2.33
C HIS A 183 13.21 -11.64 3.57
N GLY A 184 13.32 -12.31 4.72
CA GLY A 184 13.88 -11.72 5.94
C GLY A 184 12.89 -10.87 6.72
N PHE A 185 11.60 -11.17 6.64
CA PHE A 185 10.57 -10.53 7.46
C PHE A 185 9.93 -11.52 8.42
N ARG A 186 9.67 -11.05 9.64
CA ARG A 186 8.85 -11.77 10.61
C ARG A 186 7.49 -11.10 10.74
N PHE A 187 6.44 -11.88 10.84
CA PHE A 187 5.11 -11.39 11.21
C PHE A 187 5.15 -10.85 12.65
N ALA A 188 4.65 -9.63 12.86
CA ALA A 188 4.70 -8.96 14.14
C ALA A 188 3.30 -8.75 14.74
N GLU A 189 2.37 -8.24 13.97
CA GLU A 189 1.04 -7.89 14.48
C GLU A 189 -0.02 -7.97 13.38
N ARG A 190 -1.28 -8.21 13.79
CA ARG A 190 -2.48 -8.10 12.96
C ARG A 190 -3.51 -7.25 13.67
N ARG A 191 -4.11 -6.29 12.98
CA ARG A 191 -5.25 -5.51 13.47
C ARG A 191 -6.47 -5.67 12.61
N THR A 192 -7.61 -5.85 13.25
CA THR A 192 -8.93 -5.83 12.60
C THR A 192 -9.29 -4.40 12.25
N MET A 193 -9.74 -4.22 11.03
CA MET A 193 -10.11 -2.92 10.46
C MET A 193 -11.59 -2.90 10.07
N PRO A 194 -12.19 -1.70 9.90
CA PRO A 194 -13.56 -1.59 9.40
C PRO A 194 -13.78 -2.35 8.07
N ALA A 195 -15.02 -2.74 7.83
CA ALA A 195 -15.46 -3.45 6.62
C ALA A 195 -14.70 -4.76 6.37
N ASN A 196 -14.42 -5.51 7.44
CA ASN A 196 -13.77 -6.83 7.40
C ASN A 196 -12.41 -6.83 6.71
N ASN A 197 -11.67 -5.73 6.82
CA ASN A 197 -10.28 -5.63 6.39
C ASN A 197 -9.34 -5.92 7.56
N LEU A 198 -8.08 -6.17 7.24
CA LEU A 198 -6.99 -6.32 8.20
C LEU A 198 -5.84 -5.37 7.85
N MET A 199 -5.10 -4.96 8.87
CA MET A 199 -3.73 -4.50 8.73
C MET A 199 -2.78 -5.58 9.24
N LEU A 200 -1.73 -5.85 8.47
CA LEU A 200 -0.68 -6.82 8.79
C LEU A 200 0.65 -6.09 8.89
N LEU A 201 1.33 -6.27 10.01
CA LEU A 201 2.66 -5.73 10.26
C LEU A 201 3.71 -6.83 10.17
N PHE A 202 4.71 -6.60 9.36
CA PHE A 202 5.92 -7.41 9.29
C PHE A 202 7.13 -6.52 9.60
N MET A 203 8.11 -7.09 10.29
CA MET A 203 9.35 -6.38 10.64
C MET A 203 10.52 -7.04 9.93
N ALA A 204 11.36 -6.23 9.29
CA ALA A 204 12.62 -6.71 8.73
C ALA A 204 13.53 -7.25 9.85
N VAL A 205 14.23 -8.36 9.59
CA VAL A 205 15.09 -9.06 10.57
C VAL A 205 16.56 -8.74 10.32
#